data_5165809c2f8d430862bc69b84463867d
#
_entry.id   5165809c2f8d430862bc69b84463867d
#
_cell.length_a   1.000
_cell.length_b   1.000
_cell.length_c   1.000
_cell.angle_alpha   90.00
_cell.angle_beta   90.00
_cell.angle_gamma   90.00
#
_symmetry.space_group_name_H-M   'P 1'
#
loop_
_entity.id
_entity.type
_entity.pdbx_description
1 polymer ?
#
loop_
_entity_poly.entity_id
_entity_poly.type
_entity_poly.pdbx_seq_one_letter_code
_entity_poly.pdbx_strand_id
1 'polypeptide(L)'
;MDMRCPTCRAPWRGATTCARCGTDLHALMRVGIRAWELREAARAALCAGDRAAEALALARAACRLHTTPQGQRLLALTLLATGHLAEAHELIEQLLVDKPKESAG
;
A
#
# COMPACT_ATOMS: atom_id res chain seq x y z
N MET A 1 6.39 -0.13 -7.37
CA MET A 1 6.36 -0.49 -5.95
C MET A 1 7.51 0.18 -5.22
N ASP A 2 7.23 0.65 -4.03
CA ASP A 2 8.20 1.44 -3.28
C ASP A 2 8.87 0.61 -2.19
N MET A 3 9.47 -0.49 -2.59
CA MET A 3 10.15 -1.39 -1.67
C MET A 3 11.65 -1.24 -1.80
N ARG A 4 12.35 -1.50 -0.72
CA ARG A 4 13.80 -1.40 -0.68
C ARG A 4 14.41 -2.67 -0.12
N CYS A 5 15.64 -2.95 -0.53
CA CYS A 5 16.39 -4.08 0.00
C CYS A 5 16.58 -3.90 1.51
N PRO A 6 16.25 -4.89 2.33
CA PRO A 6 16.40 -4.78 3.79
C PRO A 6 17.85 -4.69 4.26
N THR A 7 18.80 -5.11 3.43
CA THR A 7 20.21 -5.12 3.80
C THR A 7 20.91 -3.81 3.47
N CYS A 8 20.79 -3.32 2.20
CA CYS A 8 21.52 -2.15 1.77
C CYS A 8 20.65 -0.95 1.43
N ARG A 9 19.32 -1.10 1.53
CA ARG A 9 18.35 -0.05 1.27
C ARG A 9 18.28 0.42 -0.18
N ALA A 10 18.89 -0.30 -1.10
CA ALA A 10 18.78 0.02 -2.53
C ALA A 10 17.34 -0.19 -2.98
N PRO A 11 16.83 0.62 -3.92
CA PRO A 11 15.48 0.43 -4.44
C PRO A 11 15.31 -0.94 -5.06
N TRP A 12 14.20 -1.60 -4.76
CA TRP A 12 13.89 -2.90 -5.36
C TRP A 12 13.40 -2.69 -6.79
N ARG A 13 13.97 -3.45 -7.71
CA ARG A 13 13.66 -3.34 -9.13
C ARG A 13 13.03 -4.61 -9.69
N GLY A 14 12.45 -5.43 -8.83
CA GLY A 14 11.75 -6.64 -9.27
C GLY A 14 12.58 -7.89 -9.38
N ALA A 15 13.88 -7.81 -9.06
CA ALA A 15 14.77 -8.97 -9.14
C ALA A 15 14.69 -9.81 -7.86
N THR A 16 14.97 -11.10 -7.98
CA THR A 16 14.99 -12.02 -6.84
C THR A 16 16.24 -11.85 -5.98
N THR A 17 17.25 -11.19 -6.52
CA THR A 17 18.51 -10.90 -5.82
C THR A 17 18.82 -9.43 -5.97
N CYS A 18 19.25 -8.80 -4.90
CA CYS A 18 19.63 -7.40 -4.95
C CYS A 18 20.88 -7.22 -5.82
N ALA A 19 20.77 -6.40 -6.85
CA ALA A 19 21.87 -6.14 -7.77
C ALA A 19 23.05 -5.45 -7.09
N ARG A 20 22.79 -4.77 -5.97
CA ARG A 20 23.83 -4.00 -5.28
C ARG A 20 24.58 -4.80 -4.23
N CYS A 21 23.87 -5.58 -3.41
CA CYS A 21 24.50 -6.30 -2.30
C CYS A 21 24.38 -7.81 -2.37
N GLY A 22 23.62 -8.35 -3.35
CA GLY A 22 23.47 -9.78 -3.53
C GLY A 22 22.49 -10.47 -2.59
N THR A 23 21.76 -9.71 -1.77
CA THR A 23 20.79 -10.28 -0.84
C THR A 23 19.64 -10.97 -1.59
N ASP A 24 19.20 -12.12 -1.09
CA ASP A 24 18.04 -12.83 -1.62
C ASP A 24 16.77 -12.05 -1.28
N LEU A 25 16.00 -11.67 -2.29
CA LEU A 25 14.80 -10.86 -2.14
C LEU A 25 13.50 -11.64 -2.37
N HIS A 26 13.54 -12.98 -2.38
CA HIS A 26 12.32 -13.77 -2.59
C HIS A 26 11.22 -13.46 -1.59
N ALA A 27 11.57 -13.34 -0.30
CA ALA A 27 10.60 -13.01 0.73
C ALA A 27 9.99 -11.62 0.49
N LEU A 28 10.82 -10.65 0.09
CA LEU A 28 10.36 -9.31 -0.24
C LEU A 28 9.39 -9.33 -1.41
N MET A 29 9.70 -10.10 -2.45
CA MET A 29 8.83 -10.27 -3.61
C MET A 29 7.47 -10.84 -3.21
N ARG A 30 7.46 -11.86 -2.36
CA ARG A 30 6.20 -12.46 -1.92
C ARG A 30 5.33 -11.47 -1.16
N VAL A 31 5.93 -10.68 -0.29
CA VAL A 31 5.20 -9.64 0.44
C VAL A 31 4.64 -8.60 -0.54
N GLY A 32 5.46 -8.14 -1.49
CA GLY A 32 5.03 -7.17 -2.49
C GLY A 32 3.89 -7.66 -3.35
N ILE A 33 3.99 -8.90 -3.85
CA ILE A 33 2.94 -9.51 -4.66
C ILE A 33 1.65 -9.66 -3.85
N ARG A 34 1.74 -10.15 -2.62
CA ARG A 34 0.57 -10.33 -1.79
C ARG A 34 -0.11 -9.00 -1.46
N ALA A 35 0.66 -7.98 -1.14
CA ALA A 35 0.10 -6.65 -0.90
C ALA A 35 -0.59 -6.11 -2.14
N TRP A 36 0.01 -6.30 -3.32
CA TRP A 36 -0.60 -5.88 -4.57
C TRP A 36 -1.92 -6.61 -4.82
N GLU A 37 -1.93 -7.94 -4.64
CA GLU A 37 -3.15 -8.74 -4.80
C GLU A 37 -4.26 -8.23 -3.89
N LEU A 38 -3.94 -7.93 -2.64
CA LEU A 38 -4.92 -7.41 -1.68
C LEU A 38 -5.45 -6.05 -2.10
N ARG A 39 -4.59 -5.16 -2.61
CA ARG A 39 -5.02 -3.86 -3.10
C ARG A 39 -5.95 -4.00 -4.31
N GLU A 40 -5.63 -4.90 -5.23
CA GLU A 40 -6.48 -5.13 -6.40
C GLU A 40 -7.82 -5.74 -6.02
N ALA A 41 -7.82 -6.67 -5.08
CA ALA A 41 -9.07 -7.24 -4.55
C ALA A 41 -9.91 -6.17 -3.85
N ALA A 42 -9.27 -5.28 -3.09
CA ALA A 42 -9.96 -4.19 -2.41
C ALA A 42 -10.60 -3.23 -3.43
N ARG A 43 -9.86 -2.89 -4.48
CA ARG A 43 -10.35 -2.01 -5.53
C ARG A 43 -11.57 -2.63 -6.23
N ALA A 44 -11.50 -3.92 -6.55
CA ALA A 44 -12.61 -4.62 -7.19
C ALA A 44 -13.84 -4.65 -6.28
N ALA A 45 -13.65 -4.92 -4.99
CA ALA A 45 -14.75 -4.94 -4.02
C ALA A 45 -15.39 -3.54 -3.88
N LEU A 46 -14.57 -2.50 -3.86
CA LEU A 46 -15.06 -1.13 -3.76
C LEU A 46 -15.86 -0.75 -4.99
N CYS A 47 -15.38 -1.11 -6.17
CA CYS A 47 -16.06 -0.82 -7.43
C CYS A 47 -17.38 -1.58 -7.58
N ALA A 48 -17.53 -2.73 -6.91
CA ALA A 48 -18.76 -3.49 -6.93
C ALA A 48 -19.91 -2.76 -6.25
N GLY A 49 -19.60 -1.84 -5.33
CA GLY A 49 -20.60 -0.97 -4.70
C GLY A 49 -21.31 -1.56 -3.49
N ASP A 50 -21.45 -2.87 -3.40
CA ASP A 50 -22.13 -3.54 -2.29
C ASP A 50 -21.18 -4.31 -1.37
N ARG A 51 -19.87 -4.21 -1.60
CA ARG A 51 -18.85 -4.94 -0.86
C ARG A 51 -17.84 -3.99 -0.20
N ALA A 52 -18.33 -2.83 0.24
CA ALA A 52 -17.45 -1.81 0.83
C ALA A 52 -16.75 -2.30 2.10
N ALA A 53 -17.45 -3.06 2.96
CA ALA A 53 -16.85 -3.59 4.19
C ALA A 53 -15.74 -4.60 3.88
N GLU A 54 -15.92 -5.44 2.86
CA GLU A 54 -14.89 -6.35 2.40
C GLU A 54 -13.70 -5.58 1.83
N ALA A 55 -13.97 -4.53 1.05
CA ALA A 55 -12.93 -3.68 0.50
C ALA A 55 -12.09 -3.05 1.61
N LEU A 56 -12.73 -2.61 2.69
CA LEU A 56 -12.02 -2.03 3.83
C LEU A 56 -11.08 -3.05 4.48
N ALA A 57 -11.57 -4.27 4.72
CA ALA A 57 -10.75 -5.32 5.31
C ALA A 57 -9.54 -5.64 4.46
N LEU A 58 -9.73 -5.72 3.14
CA LEU A 58 -8.65 -5.99 2.19
C LEU A 58 -7.63 -4.85 2.13
N ALA A 59 -8.11 -3.62 2.12
CA ALA A 59 -7.23 -2.44 2.11
C ALA A 59 -6.39 -2.35 3.39
N ARG A 60 -6.99 -2.63 4.55
CA ARG A 60 -6.25 -2.67 5.81
C ARG A 60 -5.19 -3.76 5.80
N ALA A 61 -5.53 -4.95 5.29
CA ALA A 61 -4.59 -6.06 5.21
C ALA A 61 -3.41 -5.71 4.30
N ALA A 62 -3.68 -5.07 3.17
CA ALA A 62 -2.63 -4.63 2.25
C ALA A 62 -1.67 -3.65 2.93
N CYS A 63 -2.19 -2.68 3.66
CA CYS A 63 -1.38 -1.69 4.37
C CYS A 63 -0.55 -2.32 5.48
N ARG A 64 -1.07 -3.36 6.15
CA ARG A 64 -0.30 -4.08 7.17
C ARG A 64 0.90 -4.81 6.58
N LEU A 65 0.77 -5.33 5.35
CA LEU A 65 1.88 -6.00 4.68
C LEU A 65 2.90 -5.02 4.13
N HIS A 66 2.42 -3.98 3.47
CA HIS A 66 3.30 -2.98 2.88
C HIS A 66 2.52 -1.69 2.66
N THR A 67 2.91 -0.65 3.35
CA THR A 67 2.26 0.66 3.26
C THR A 67 2.80 1.43 2.07
N THR A 68 1.92 1.82 1.15
CA THR A 68 2.27 2.64 0.00
C THR A 68 1.30 3.82 -0.08
N PRO A 69 1.68 4.93 -0.74
CA PRO A 69 0.73 6.03 -0.94
C PRO A 69 -0.54 5.59 -1.67
N GLN A 70 -0.42 4.73 -2.67
CA GLN A 70 -1.58 4.19 -3.38
C GLN A 70 -2.48 3.37 -2.46
N GLY A 71 -1.87 2.51 -1.62
CA GLY A 71 -2.60 1.71 -0.65
C GLY A 71 -3.32 2.56 0.39
N GLN A 72 -2.68 3.63 0.84
CA GLN A 72 -3.27 4.54 1.81
C GLN A 72 -4.45 5.32 1.20
N ARG A 73 -4.34 5.75 -0.06
CA ARG A 73 -5.45 6.40 -0.75
C ARG A 73 -6.63 5.46 -0.90
N LEU A 74 -6.36 4.20 -1.26
CA LEU A 74 -7.39 3.20 -1.38
C LEU A 74 -8.06 2.94 -0.03
N LEU A 75 -7.27 2.85 1.04
CA LEU A 75 -7.80 2.69 2.39
C LEU A 75 -8.70 3.88 2.77
N ALA A 76 -8.28 5.10 2.46
CA ALA A 76 -9.10 6.28 2.72
C ALA A 76 -10.44 6.20 2.00
N LEU A 77 -10.44 5.76 0.74
CA LEU A 77 -11.68 5.61 -0.03
C LEU A 77 -12.60 4.56 0.59
N THR A 78 -12.04 3.43 1.04
CA THR A 78 -12.85 2.39 1.69
C THR A 78 -13.40 2.85 3.03
N LEU A 79 -12.63 3.65 3.77
CA LEU A 79 -13.10 4.25 5.03
C LEU A 79 -14.26 5.19 4.78
N LEU A 80 -14.18 6.03 3.75
CA LEU A 80 -15.28 6.92 3.39
C LEU A 80 -16.51 6.12 2.96
N ALA A 81 -16.32 5.09 2.16
CA ALA A 81 -17.42 4.27 1.66
C ALA A 81 -18.15 3.51 2.78
N THR A 82 -17.45 3.22 3.87
CA THR A 82 -18.02 2.49 5.02
C THR A 82 -18.45 3.42 6.16
N GLY A 83 -18.30 4.74 5.99
CA GLY A 83 -18.76 5.71 6.98
C GLY A 83 -17.79 5.97 8.12
N HIS A 84 -16.54 5.51 8.04
CA HIS A 84 -15.52 5.76 9.05
C HIS A 84 -14.86 7.12 8.80
N LEU A 85 -15.64 8.19 8.96
CA LEU A 85 -15.27 9.54 8.53
C LEU A 85 -14.08 10.10 9.32
N ALA A 86 -14.04 9.88 10.63
CA ALA A 86 -12.96 10.41 11.45
C ALA A 86 -11.61 9.78 11.09
N GLU A 87 -11.60 8.47 10.93
CA GLU A 87 -10.39 7.74 10.55
C GLU A 87 -9.93 8.11 9.15
N ALA A 88 -10.88 8.25 8.22
CA ALA A 88 -10.58 8.68 6.86
C ALA A 88 -9.98 10.08 6.85
N HIS A 89 -10.51 10.99 7.65
CA HIS A 89 -10.01 12.35 7.75
C HIS A 89 -8.56 12.39 8.25
N GLU A 90 -8.26 11.62 9.29
CA GLU A 90 -6.89 11.54 9.81
C GLU A 90 -5.92 11.02 8.76
N LEU A 91 -6.31 9.98 8.03
CA LEU A 91 -5.46 9.38 7.02
C LEU A 91 -5.23 10.36 5.86
N ILE A 92 -6.28 11.05 5.42
CA ILE A 92 -6.18 12.04 4.35
C ILE A 92 -5.26 13.18 4.77
N GLU A 93 -5.36 13.65 6.01
CA GLU A 93 -4.46 14.68 6.51
C GLU A 93 -3.00 14.23 6.49
N GLN A 94 -2.73 13.00 6.90
CA GLN A 94 -1.38 12.45 6.85
C GLN A 94 -0.84 12.41 5.42
N LEU A 95 -1.67 12.02 4.46
CA LEU A 95 -1.27 11.98 3.05
C LEU A 95 -0.97 13.38 2.52
N LEU A 96 -1.72 14.37 2.93
CA LEU A 96 -1.49 15.75 2.52
C LEU A 96 -0.23 16.32 3.14
N VAL A 97 0.07 15.97 4.39
CA VAL A 97 1.28 16.44 5.07
C VAL A 97 2.54 15.87 4.41
N ASP A 98 2.51 14.59 4.02
CA ASP A 98 3.67 13.94 3.42
C ASP A 98 3.91 14.35 1.97
N LYS A 99 2.86 14.74 1.27
CA LYS A 99 2.92 15.05 -0.14
C LYS A 99 3.88 16.19 -0.50
N PRO A 100 3.95 17.29 0.25
CA PRO A 100 4.87 18.40 -0.07
C PRO A 100 6.33 17.98 -0.14
N LYS A 101 6.74 17.00 0.64
CA LYS A 101 8.10 16.50 0.62
C LYS A 101 8.43 15.83 -0.70
N GLU A 102 7.50 15.09 -1.24
CA GLU A 102 7.66 14.46 -2.54
C GLU A 102 7.74 15.49 -3.65
N SER A 103 6.95 16.55 -3.54
CA SER A 103 6.94 17.63 -4.51
C SER A 103 8.24 18.39 -4.50
N ALA A 104 8.87 18.56 -3.35
CA ALA A 104 10.12 19.27 -3.20
C ALA A 104 11.31 18.47 -3.72
N GLY A 105 11.18 17.18 -3.75
CA GLY A 105 12.20 16.31 -4.32
C GLY A 105 12.12 16.27 -5.85
#